data_36b3e63d35c49bd98d186997a28591a4
#
_entry.id   36b3e63d35c49bd98d186997a28591a4
#
_cell.length_a   1.000
_cell.length_b   1.000
_cell.length_c   1.000
_cell.angle_alpha   90.00
_cell.angle_beta   90.00
_cell.angle_gamma   90.00
#
_symmetry.space_group_name_H-M   'P 1'
#
loop_
_entity.id
_entity.type
_entity.pdbx_description
1 polymer ?
#
loop_
_entity_poly.entity_id
_entity_poly.type
_entity_poly.pdbx_seq_one_letter_code
_entity_poly.pdbx_strand_id
1 'polypeptide(L)'
;MTMVTSRGIASSSWLMVLAVFRSRELHEGLKRFPERATYNALHPERKGYWQFFGRVDVGESFFFHAPVPLGTTTENYDFKALIQEAAGFSFACDFDHVGFWDLRVAVAEKYRVGRVFITGDAAHSHPPYGGFGLNSGLEDATNLGWKLAARLQGWGGEALLHSYSDERCPVFEETGRYFIADRIETDRQFLERYNPKRDRAAFEAAWGERKARTGASLHEYEPNYEGSAVVIGPPGGVNRARGVHTYAAKAGHHLPPQLLSSGRNVFEELGPWYTLLAFGADDAAIRPIEEAAKAARVPLKIVRDTYAAGREAYGARLMLVRPDQYVVWTGDAAPAEPRQIIEKVAGRL
;
A
#
# COMPACT_ATOMS: atom_id res chain seq x y z
N MET A 1 2.36 26.01 -17.81
CA MET A 1 2.58 24.56 -17.63
C MET A 1 3.24 24.39 -16.26
N THR A 2 2.48 24.04 -15.24
CA THR A 2 3.02 23.90 -13.88
C THR A 2 3.69 22.53 -13.83
N MET A 3 5.01 22.51 -13.71
CA MET A 3 5.75 21.27 -13.49
C MET A 3 5.38 20.72 -12.10
N VAL A 4 4.97 19.47 -12.04
CA VAL A 4 4.91 18.74 -10.77
C VAL A 4 6.35 18.41 -10.39
N THR A 5 6.83 19.03 -9.34
CA THR A 5 8.16 18.77 -8.79
C THR A 5 8.10 17.51 -7.89
N SER A 6 9.15 16.71 -7.90
CA SER A 6 9.29 15.56 -7.01
C SER A 6 10.36 15.83 -5.96
N ARG A 7 10.08 15.46 -4.70
CA ARG A 7 11.09 15.40 -3.64
C ARG A 7 11.76 14.04 -3.68
N GLY A 8 13.06 14.00 -3.92
CA GLY A 8 13.85 12.80 -3.71
C GLY A 8 14.02 12.53 -2.21
N ILE A 9 13.56 11.36 -1.75
CA ILE A 9 13.79 10.89 -0.37
C ILE A 9 15.17 10.26 -0.28
N ALA A 10 15.63 9.61 -1.36
CA ALA A 10 17.00 9.12 -1.53
C ALA A 10 17.35 9.12 -3.02
N SER A 11 18.53 9.61 -3.38
CA SER A 11 19.12 9.42 -4.70
C SER A 11 20.20 8.34 -4.60
N SER A 12 20.21 7.36 -5.50
CA SER A 12 21.25 6.37 -5.58
C SER A 12 22.14 6.60 -6.81
N SER A 13 23.42 6.24 -6.68
CA SER A 13 24.35 6.15 -7.81
C SER A 13 24.21 4.82 -8.58
N TRP A 14 23.03 4.20 -8.52
CA TRP A 14 22.75 2.88 -9.06
C TRP A 14 21.53 2.90 -9.97
N LEU A 15 21.54 2.03 -10.99
CA LEU A 15 20.35 1.58 -11.71
C LEU A 15 19.82 0.30 -11.05
N MET A 16 18.55 0.03 -11.23
CA MET A 16 17.99 -1.29 -11.00
C MET A 16 17.84 -2.02 -12.33
N VAL A 17 18.33 -3.25 -12.41
CA VAL A 17 18.07 -4.13 -13.55
C VAL A 17 16.89 -5.04 -13.26
N LEU A 18 16.06 -5.26 -14.28
CA LEU A 18 15.15 -6.39 -14.38
C LEU A 18 15.68 -7.33 -15.47
N ALA A 19 15.98 -8.56 -15.11
CA ALA A 19 16.23 -9.62 -16.07
C ALA A 19 15.11 -10.65 -15.97
N VAL A 20 14.48 -10.99 -17.11
CA VAL A 20 13.56 -12.13 -17.23
C VAL A 20 14.28 -13.21 -18.02
N PHE A 21 14.31 -14.42 -17.51
CA PHE A 21 15.08 -15.50 -18.08
C PHE A 21 14.51 -16.86 -17.76
N ARG A 22 14.95 -17.87 -18.50
CA ARG A 22 14.60 -19.28 -18.28
C ARG A 22 15.83 -20.08 -17.85
N SER A 23 15.64 -20.97 -16.88
CA SER A 23 16.70 -21.87 -16.42
C SER A 23 16.12 -23.11 -15.73
N ARG A 24 16.29 -24.25 -16.37
CA ARG A 24 15.96 -25.54 -15.77
C ARG A 24 16.89 -25.89 -14.60
N GLU A 25 18.17 -25.57 -14.72
CA GLU A 25 19.16 -25.87 -13.67
C GLU A 25 18.90 -25.04 -12.41
N LEU A 26 18.50 -23.76 -12.55
CA LEU A 26 18.09 -22.93 -11.40
C LEU A 26 16.81 -23.51 -10.76
N HIS A 27 15.83 -23.94 -11.57
CA HIS A 27 14.61 -24.56 -11.07
C HIS A 27 14.95 -25.79 -10.20
N GLU A 28 15.82 -26.69 -10.70
CA GLU A 28 16.25 -27.87 -9.93
C GLU A 28 17.03 -27.48 -8.66
N GLY A 29 17.95 -26.53 -8.76
CA GLY A 29 18.75 -26.04 -7.64
C GLY A 29 17.90 -25.39 -6.52
N LEU A 30 16.76 -24.79 -6.86
CA LEU A 30 15.85 -24.16 -5.90
C LEU A 30 14.87 -25.15 -5.22
N LYS A 31 14.79 -26.40 -5.65
CA LYS A 31 13.97 -27.45 -4.97
C LYS A 31 14.40 -27.69 -3.52
N ARG A 32 15.64 -27.32 -3.15
CA ARG A 32 16.10 -27.30 -1.75
C ARG A 32 15.36 -26.28 -0.87
N PHE A 33 14.62 -25.34 -1.47
CA PHE A 33 13.78 -24.35 -0.79
C PHE A 33 12.33 -24.50 -1.27
N PRO A 34 11.63 -25.59 -0.90
CA PRO A 34 10.28 -25.84 -1.33
C PRO A 34 9.34 -24.71 -0.86
N GLU A 35 8.24 -24.54 -1.58
CA GLU A 35 7.17 -23.58 -1.23
C GLU A 35 7.59 -22.10 -1.23
N ARG A 36 8.65 -21.73 -1.95
CA ARG A 36 9.07 -20.35 -2.11
C ARG A 36 8.89 -19.89 -3.55
N ALA A 37 8.20 -18.75 -3.71
CA ALA A 37 8.07 -18.06 -5.00
C ALA A 37 9.17 -17.01 -5.19
N THR A 38 9.77 -16.51 -4.10
CA THR A 38 10.74 -15.42 -4.11
C THR A 38 11.93 -15.72 -3.21
N TYR A 39 13.09 -15.19 -3.59
CA TYR A 39 14.37 -15.41 -2.91
C TYR A 39 15.14 -14.09 -2.87
N ASN A 40 15.58 -13.68 -1.70
CA ASN A 40 16.43 -12.50 -1.53
C ASN A 40 17.86 -12.93 -1.24
N ALA A 41 18.82 -12.41 -2.00
CA ALA A 41 20.24 -12.52 -1.71
C ALA A 41 20.77 -11.19 -1.16
N LEU A 42 21.41 -11.24 0.00
CA LEU A 42 22.02 -10.09 0.67
C LEU A 42 23.54 -10.21 0.60
N HIS A 43 24.19 -9.16 0.12
CA HIS A 43 25.65 -9.07 0.08
C HIS A 43 26.11 -7.78 0.79
N PRO A 44 27.15 -7.84 1.64
CA PRO A 44 27.69 -6.67 2.31
C PRO A 44 28.08 -5.52 1.36
N GLU A 45 28.60 -5.87 0.18
CA GLU A 45 29.05 -4.93 -0.85
C GLU A 45 27.90 -4.17 -1.53
N ARG A 46 26.67 -4.65 -1.41
CA ARG A 46 25.46 -4.04 -1.99
C ARG A 46 24.82 -2.97 -1.08
N LYS A 47 25.47 -2.61 0.02
CA LYS A 47 25.04 -1.51 0.91
C LYS A 47 23.57 -1.56 1.34
N GLY A 48 23.06 -2.76 1.65
CA GLY A 48 21.67 -3.00 2.06
C GLY A 48 20.69 -3.23 0.92
N TYR A 49 21.08 -3.01 -0.32
CA TYR A 49 20.25 -3.36 -1.48
C TYR A 49 20.26 -4.85 -1.74
N TRP A 50 19.06 -5.41 -2.00
CA TRP A 50 18.89 -6.82 -2.25
C TRP A 50 19.09 -7.17 -3.72
N GLN A 51 19.55 -8.39 -3.94
CA GLN A 51 19.36 -9.10 -5.19
C GLN A 51 18.14 -10.02 -5.00
N PHE A 52 17.19 -9.95 -5.90
CA PHE A 52 15.88 -10.53 -5.70
C PHE A 52 15.51 -11.41 -6.89
N PHE A 53 15.30 -12.70 -6.63
CA PHE A 53 14.74 -13.65 -7.59
C PHE A 53 13.25 -13.84 -7.33
N GLY A 54 12.48 -13.98 -8.41
CA GLY A 54 11.11 -14.43 -8.34
C GLY A 54 10.80 -15.42 -9.45
N ARG A 55 9.86 -16.31 -9.19
CA ARG A 55 9.31 -17.20 -10.21
C ARG A 55 8.24 -16.44 -11.00
N VAL A 56 8.31 -16.50 -12.34
CA VAL A 56 7.26 -16.02 -13.23
C VAL A 56 6.15 -17.08 -13.32
N ASP A 57 6.55 -18.35 -13.30
CA ASP A 57 5.66 -19.51 -13.31
C ASP A 57 6.13 -20.59 -12.34
N VAL A 58 5.43 -21.70 -12.27
CA VAL A 58 5.85 -22.87 -11.46
C VAL A 58 6.94 -23.72 -12.13
N GLY A 59 7.35 -23.37 -13.36
CA GLY A 59 8.34 -24.03 -14.18
C GLY A 59 9.71 -23.37 -14.10
N GLU A 60 10.26 -23.07 -15.27
CA GLU A 60 11.65 -22.67 -15.48
C GLU A 60 11.82 -21.15 -15.70
N SER A 61 10.74 -20.38 -15.67
CA SER A 61 10.76 -18.92 -15.92
C SER A 61 10.94 -18.15 -14.62
N PHE A 62 11.89 -17.21 -14.67
CA PHE A 62 12.29 -16.40 -13.51
C PHE A 62 12.41 -14.92 -13.89
N PHE A 63 12.26 -14.06 -12.90
CA PHE A 63 12.74 -12.69 -12.96
C PHE A 63 13.79 -12.44 -11.88
N PHE A 64 14.67 -11.49 -12.15
CA PHE A 64 15.72 -11.06 -11.23
C PHE A 64 15.84 -9.55 -11.21
N HIS A 65 15.90 -8.98 -10.01
CA HIS A 65 16.16 -7.57 -9.78
C HIS A 65 17.44 -7.40 -8.98
N ALA A 66 18.28 -6.47 -9.41
CA ALA A 66 19.49 -6.12 -8.67
C ALA A 66 19.91 -4.67 -8.94
N PRO A 67 20.56 -3.99 -7.97
CA PRO A 67 21.27 -2.75 -8.27
C PRO A 67 22.49 -3.02 -9.13
N VAL A 68 22.69 -2.20 -10.15
CA VAL A 68 23.85 -2.22 -11.05
C VAL A 68 24.42 -0.79 -11.18
N PRO A 69 25.70 -0.61 -11.51
CA PRO A 69 26.32 0.72 -11.66
C PRO A 69 25.60 1.59 -12.69
N LEU A 70 25.64 2.91 -12.52
CA LEU A 70 25.20 3.85 -13.55
C LEU A 70 26.00 3.63 -14.84
N GLY A 71 25.31 3.73 -15.99
CA GLY A 71 25.91 3.49 -17.31
C GLY A 71 25.97 2.01 -17.70
N THR A 72 25.41 1.09 -16.88
CA THR A 72 25.24 -0.31 -17.30
C THR A 72 24.26 -0.42 -18.46
N THR A 73 24.66 -1.19 -19.47
CA THR A 73 23.84 -1.53 -20.64
C THR A 73 23.83 -3.05 -20.86
N THR A 74 23.02 -3.52 -21.78
CA THR A 74 22.96 -4.94 -22.17
C THR A 74 24.27 -5.44 -22.78
N GLU A 75 25.11 -4.56 -23.32
CA GLU A 75 26.37 -4.90 -24.03
C GLU A 75 27.60 -4.86 -23.12
N ASN A 76 27.55 -4.07 -22.01
CA ASN A 76 28.75 -3.82 -21.21
C ASN A 76 28.77 -4.52 -19.84
N TYR A 77 27.78 -5.39 -19.56
CA TYR A 77 27.65 -6.04 -18.25
C TYR A 77 27.28 -7.51 -18.34
N ASP A 78 27.93 -8.35 -17.54
CA ASP A 78 27.65 -9.80 -17.48
C ASP A 78 26.52 -10.11 -16.47
N PHE A 79 25.29 -10.08 -16.97
CA PHE A 79 24.11 -10.40 -16.16
C PHE A 79 24.05 -11.88 -15.74
N LYS A 80 24.65 -12.78 -16.53
CA LYS A 80 24.71 -14.19 -16.17
C LYS A 80 25.59 -14.40 -14.94
N ALA A 81 26.76 -13.79 -14.91
CA ALA A 81 27.63 -13.84 -13.75
C ALA A 81 26.97 -13.21 -12.51
N LEU A 82 26.26 -12.06 -12.67
CA LEU A 82 25.53 -11.39 -11.59
C LEU A 82 24.46 -12.30 -10.97
N ILE A 83 23.67 -12.99 -11.80
CA ILE A 83 22.59 -13.88 -11.36
C ILE A 83 23.17 -15.14 -10.68
N GLN A 84 24.22 -15.70 -11.23
CA GLN A 84 24.92 -16.87 -10.66
C GLN A 84 25.57 -16.53 -9.30
N GLU A 85 26.18 -15.34 -9.17
CA GLU A 85 26.71 -14.84 -7.88
C GLU A 85 25.60 -14.79 -6.82
N ALA A 86 24.46 -14.24 -7.17
CA ALA A 86 23.30 -14.14 -6.28
C ALA A 86 22.73 -15.51 -5.87
N ALA A 87 22.70 -16.46 -6.79
CA ALA A 87 22.25 -17.83 -6.53
C ALA A 87 23.25 -18.66 -5.74
N GLY A 88 24.55 -18.29 -5.80
CA GLY A 88 25.65 -19.00 -5.15
C GLY A 88 26.09 -20.28 -5.86
N PHE A 89 25.69 -20.49 -7.11
CA PHE A 89 26.12 -21.59 -7.97
C PHE A 89 25.96 -21.23 -9.45
N SER A 90 26.69 -21.92 -10.31
CA SER A 90 26.63 -21.75 -11.79
C SER A 90 25.48 -22.56 -12.37
N PHE A 91 24.82 -21.99 -13.39
CA PHE A 91 23.74 -22.64 -14.15
C PHE A 91 23.59 -22.02 -15.53
N ALA A 92 23.04 -22.78 -16.47
CA ALA A 92 22.66 -22.25 -17.77
C ALA A 92 21.37 -21.43 -17.67
N CYS A 93 21.31 -20.32 -18.40
CA CYS A 93 20.10 -19.51 -18.51
C CYS A 93 20.02 -18.81 -19.86
N ASP A 94 18.79 -18.65 -20.35
CA ASP A 94 18.46 -17.93 -21.56
C ASP A 94 17.66 -16.67 -21.20
N PHE A 95 18.14 -15.48 -21.58
CA PHE A 95 17.49 -14.22 -21.29
C PHE A 95 16.37 -13.96 -22.29
N ASP A 96 15.16 -13.70 -21.77
CA ASP A 96 14.00 -13.27 -22.58
C ASP A 96 13.91 -11.72 -22.60
N HIS A 97 14.35 -11.05 -21.52
CA HIS A 97 14.33 -9.59 -21.41
C HIS A 97 15.36 -9.08 -20.39
N VAL A 98 15.98 -7.94 -20.71
CA VAL A 98 16.77 -7.15 -19.77
C VAL A 98 16.39 -5.68 -19.90
N GLY A 99 15.94 -5.07 -18.79
CA GLY A 99 15.53 -3.68 -18.73
C GLY A 99 16.11 -2.97 -17.51
N PHE A 100 16.11 -1.64 -17.53
CA PHE A 100 16.69 -0.82 -16.49
C PHE A 100 15.76 0.31 -16.09
N TRP A 101 15.83 0.74 -14.81
CA TRP A 101 15.21 1.97 -14.33
C TRP A 101 16.04 2.61 -13.21
N ASP A 102 15.77 3.87 -12.94
CA ASP A 102 16.44 4.60 -11.87
C ASP A 102 16.09 4.03 -10.50
N LEU A 103 17.12 3.71 -9.72
CA LEU A 103 16.95 3.29 -8.33
C LEU A 103 16.83 4.53 -7.45
N ARG A 104 15.63 5.03 -7.29
CA ARG A 104 15.34 6.21 -6.46
C ARG A 104 14.07 6.01 -5.64
N VAL A 105 13.97 6.72 -4.53
CA VAL A 105 12.71 6.93 -3.81
C VAL A 105 12.31 8.38 -4.05
N ALA A 106 11.25 8.59 -4.79
CA ALA A 106 10.76 9.91 -5.13
C ALA A 106 9.24 9.98 -5.02
N VAL A 107 8.73 11.09 -4.52
CA VAL A 107 7.30 11.37 -4.38
C VAL A 107 7.02 12.74 -4.98
N ALA A 108 5.98 12.84 -5.80
CA ALA A 108 5.51 14.12 -6.30
C ALA A 108 5.00 14.97 -5.14
N GLU A 109 5.30 16.27 -5.15
CA GLU A 109 4.84 17.19 -4.11
C GLU A 109 3.33 17.34 -4.06
N LYS A 110 2.67 17.11 -5.18
CA LYS A 110 1.21 17.12 -5.32
C LYS A 110 0.78 16.09 -6.35
N TYR A 111 -0.29 15.37 -6.05
CA TYR A 111 -0.88 14.40 -6.99
C TYR A 111 -1.97 15.04 -7.85
N ARG A 112 -2.32 16.31 -7.56
CA ARG A 112 -3.30 17.08 -8.32
C ARG A 112 -2.84 18.51 -8.53
N VAL A 113 -2.98 19.02 -9.77
CA VAL A 113 -2.86 20.44 -10.11
C VAL A 113 -3.99 20.82 -11.07
N GLY A 114 -4.95 21.58 -10.59
CA GLY A 114 -6.14 21.94 -11.36
C GLY A 114 -6.96 20.72 -11.76
N ARG A 115 -7.03 20.41 -13.06
CA ARG A 115 -7.72 19.24 -13.61
C ARG A 115 -6.79 18.09 -14.02
N VAL A 116 -5.49 18.21 -13.73
CA VAL A 116 -4.51 17.18 -13.99
C VAL A 116 -4.28 16.39 -12.70
N PHE A 117 -4.40 15.08 -12.79
CA PHE A 117 -4.13 14.12 -11.72
C PHE A 117 -3.03 13.18 -12.16
N ILE A 118 -2.18 12.79 -11.25
CA ILE A 118 -1.16 11.76 -11.45
C ILE A 118 -1.36 10.65 -10.41
N THR A 119 -1.03 9.41 -10.78
CA THR A 119 -1.26 8.21 -9.95
C THR A 119 -0.19 7.16 -10.23
N GLY A 120 0.03 6.25 -9.28
CA GLY A 120 1.01 5.17 -9.40
C GLY A 120 2.42 5.70 -9.68
N ASP A 121 3.15 5.07 -10.58
CA ASP A 121 4.55 5.39 -10.89
C ASP A 121 4.76 6.82 -11.42
N ALA A 122 3.71 7.48 -11.92
CA ALA A 122 3.77 8.90 -12.27
C ALA A 122 3.75 9.84 -11.05
N ALA A 123 3.22 9.38 -9.92
CA ALA A 123 3.14 10.12 -8.67
C ALA A 123 4.27 9.76 -7.70
N HIS A 124 4.75 8.54 -7.75
CA HIS A 124 5.77 8.03 -6.83
C HIS A 124 6.58 6.89 -7.44
N SER A 125 7.85 6.82 -7.08
CA SER A 125 8.79 5.82 -7.58
C SER A 125 9.68 5.33 -6.44
N HIS A 126 9.93 4.04 -6.39
CA HIS A 126 10.81 3.40 -5.41
C HIS A 126 11.33 2.04 -5.90
N PRO A 127 12.39 1.49 -5.25
CA PRO A 127 12.81 0.11 -5.47
C PRO A 127 11.67 -0.89 -5.19
N PRO A 128 11.64 -2.07 -5.84
CA PRO A 128 10.54 -3.03 -5.71
C PRO A 128 10.48 -3.76 -4.35
N TYR A 129 11.11 -3.21 -3.34
CA TYR A 129 11.18 -3.79 -2.00
C TYR A 129 9.84 -3.72 -1.28
N GLY A 130 9.41 -4.86 -0.75
CA GLY A 130 8.16 -4.98 -0.02
C GLY A 130 6.88 -5.01 -0.87
N GLY A 131 6.98 -4.82 -2.19
CA GLY A 131 5.82 -4.85 -3.10
C GLY A 131 4.88 -3.65 -2.96
N PHE A 132 5.34 -2.54 -2.39
CA PHE A 132 4.48 -1.37 -2.11
C PHE A 132 4.05 -0.63 -3.39
N GLY A 133 4.83 -0.63 -4.49
CA GLY A 133 4.55 0.19 -5.68
C GLY A 133 3.21 -0.11 -6.33
N LEU A 134 3.03 -1.36 -6.77
CA LEU A 134 1.79 -1.80 -7.39
C LEU A 134 0.59 -1.59 -6.45
N ASN A 135 0.72 -1.98 -5.19
CA ASN A 135 -0.36 -1.86 -4.22
C ASN A 135 -0.74 -0.41 -3.94
N SER A 136 0.25 0.50 -3.79
CA SER A 136 -0.01 1.94 -3.64
C SER A 136 -0.66 2.53 -4.89
N GLY A 137 -0.24 2.12 -6.09
CA GLY A 137 -0.87 2.56 -7.34
C GLY A 137 -2.32 2.08 -7.49
N LEU A 138 -2.64 0.86 -7.05
CA LEU A 138 -4.01 0.36 -6.99
C LEU A 138 -4.86 1.16 -5.99
N GLU A 139 -4.32 1.46 -4.81
CA GLU A 139 -4.99 2.31 -3.83
C GLU A 139 -5.20 3.74 -4.34
N ASP A 140 -4.22 4.32 -5.05
CA ASP A 140 -4.37 5.63 -5.69
C ASP A 140 -5.54 5.63 -6.68
N ALA A 141 -5.57 4.62 -7.57
CA ALA A 141 -6.63 4.48 -8.57
C ALA A 141 -8.01 4.29 -7.92
N THR A 142 -8.07 3.48 -6.88
CA THR A 142 -9.30 3.24 -6.12
C THR A 142 -9.76 4.51 -5.40
N ASN A 143 -8.85 5.23 -4.73
CA ASN A 143 -9.16 6.48 -4.03
C ASN A 143 -9.61 7.59 -4.99
N LEU A 144 -8.96 7.72 -6.15
CA LEU A 144 -9.28 8.77 -7.14
C LEU A 144 -10.54 8.45 -7.95
N GLY A 145 -10.72 7.20 -8.37
CA GLY A 145 -11.73 6.81 -9.36
C GLY A 145 -13.15 7.20 -8.95
N TRP A 146 -13.57 6.85 -7.73
CA TRP A 146 -14.90 7.17 -7.23
C TRP A 146 -15.10 8.69 -6.99
N LYS A 147 -14.03 9.41 -6.59
CA LYS A 147 -14.08 10.87 -6.38
C LYS A 147 -14.31 11.62 -7.69
N LEU A 148 -13.64 11.18 -8.76
CA LEU A 148 -13.88 11.71 -10.10
C LEU A 148 -15.31 11.41 -10.57
N ALA A 149 -15.77 10.18 -10.40
CA ALA A 149 -17.13 9.79 -10.77
C ALA A 149 -18.18 10.57 -9.99
N ALA A 150 -18.01 10.76 -8.67
CA ALA A 150 -18.87 11.56 -7.83
C ALA A 150 -18.97 13.03 -8.32
N ARG A 151 -17.83 13.59 -8.70
CA ARG A 151 -17.77 14.95 -9.24
C ARG A 151 -18.49 15.09 -10.57
N LEU A 152 -18.27 14.13 -11.49
CA LEU A 152 -18.91 14.11 -12.80
C LEU A 152 -20.42 13.88 -12.72
N GLN A 153 -20.88 13.12 -11.74
CA GLN A 153 -22.31 12.91 -11.46
C GLN A 153 -22.96 14.07 -10.70
N GLY A 154 -22.17 15.09 -10.30
CA GLY A 154 -22.68 16.34 -9.73
C GLY A 154 -22.99 16.30 -8.23
N TRP A 155 -22.70 15.19 -7.54
CA TRP A 155 -22.91 15.12 -6.09
C TRP A 155 -21.61 15.26 -5.27
N GLY A 156 -20.44 15.07 -5.88
CA GLY A 156 -19.13 15.30 -5.25
C GLY A 156 -18.70 16.78 -5.35
N GLY A 157 -18.26 17.35 -4.23
CA GLY A 157 -17.71 18.70 -4.15
C GLY A 157 -16.23 18.79 -4.51
N GLU A 158 -15.69 20.00 -4.49
CA GLU A 158 -14.29 20.27 -4.87
C GLU A 158 -13.30 19.71 -3.83
N ALA A 159 -13.63 19.78 -2.52
CA ALA A 159 -12.79 19.23 -1.46
C ALA A 159 -12.62 17.72 -1.60
N LEU A 160 -13.58 17.01 -2.22
CA LEU A 160 -13.46 15.59 -2.51
C LEU A 160 -12.31 15.30 -3.48
N LEU A 161 -12.12 16.13 -4.50
CA LEU A 161 -11.01 16.00 -5.45
C LEU A 161 -9.67 16.45 -4.84
N HIS A 162 -9.67 17.46 -3.95
CA HIS A 162 -8.46 17.89 -3.23
C HIS A 162 -7.97 16.80 -2.29
N SER A 163 -8.90 16.12 -1.60
CA SER A 163 -8.55 15.07 -0.64
C SER A 163 -7.75 13.93 -1.24
N TYR A 164 -7.78 13.70 -2.57
CA TYR A 164 -6.95 12.69 -3.20
C TYR A 164 -5.46 12.94 -2.95
N SER A 165 -4.98 14.13 -3.28
CA SER A 165 -3.57 14.49 -3.05
C SER A 165 -3.23 14.53 -1.56
N ASP A 166 -4.12 15.08 -0.73
CA ASP A 166 -3.91 15.26 0.71
C ASP A 166 -3.89 13.93 1.46
N GLU A 167 -4.63 12.92 0.99
CA GLU A 167 -4.66 11.58 1.54
C GLU A 167 -3.46 10.74 1.07
N ARG A 168 -3.21 10.69 -0.27
CA ARG A 168 -2.28 9.73 -0.85
C ARG A 168 -0.82 10.15 -0.80
N CYS A 169 -0.52 11.44 -0.96
CA CYS A 169 0.86 11.92 -0.94
C CYS A 169 1.56 11.67 0.41
N PRO A 170 0.99 12.03 1.59
CA PRO A 170 1.62 11.74 2.88
C PRO A 170 1.76 10.23 3.17
N VAL A 171 0.75 9.44 2.78
CA VAL A 171 0.81 7.97 2.95
C VAL A 171 2.00 7.40 2.19
N PHE A 172 2.19 7.80 0.92
CA PHE A 172 3.32 7.28 0.17
C PHE A 172 4.67 7.85 0.63
N GLU A 173 4.73 9.11 1.05
CA GLU A 173 5.94 9.71 1.64
C GLU A 173 6.42 8.91 2.86
N GLU A 174 5.51 8.55 3.77
CA GLU A 174 5.83 7.68 4.90
C GLU A 174 6.17 6.26 4.48
N THR A 175 5.48 5.70 3.49
CA THR A 175 5.78 4.38 2.93
C THR A 175 7.21 4.34 2.39
N GLY A 176 7.59 5.31 1.57
CA GLY A 176 8.93 5.43 1.00
C GLY A 176 10.01 5.57 2.06
N ARG A 177 9.74 6.36 3.10
CA ARG A 177 10.68 6.60 4.18
C ARG A 177 10.82 5.38 5.10
N TYR A 178 9.74 4.98 5.77
CA TYR A 178 9.81 4.00 6.87
C TYR A 178 9.84 2.54 6.41
N PHE A 179 9.14 2.23 5.32
CA PHE A 179 9.02 0.84 4.88
C PHE A 179 10.01 0.47 3.77
N ILE A 180 10.64 1.46 3.12
CA ILE A 180 11.60 1.24 2.04
C ILE A 180 12.99 1.76 2.41
N ALA A 181 13.19 3.07 2.57
CA ALA A 181 14.50 3.65 2.81
C ALA A 181 15.10 3.22 4.15
N ASP A 182 14.35 3.30 5.26
CA ASP A 182 14.82 2.87 6.57
C ASP A 182 15.12 1.36 6.60
N ARG A 183 14.40 0.55 5.81
CA ARG A 183 14.66 -0.88 5.70
C ARG A 183 15.97 -1.17 4.97
N ILE A 184 16.26 -0.46 3.88
CA ILE A 184 17.54 -0.57 3.16
C ILE A 184 18.68 -0.19 4.09
N GLU A 185 18.53 0.89 4.83
CA GLU A 185 19.54 1.36 5.79
C GLU A 185 19.75 0.36 6.94
N THR A 186 18.67 -0.20 7.47
CA THR A 186 18.73 -1.25 8.51
C THR A 186 19.46 -2.50 8.00
N ASP A 187 19.21 -2.90 6.75
CA ASP A 187 19.90 -4.03 6.13
C ASP A 187 21.39 -3.74 5.93
N ARG A 188 21.72 -2.51 5.52
CA ARG A 188 23.13 -2.05 5.40
C ARG A 188 23.86 -2.14 6.73
N GLN A 189 23.30 -1.54 7.79
CA GLN A 189 23.89 -1.55 9.14
C GLN A 189 24.05 -2.97 9.70
N PHE A 190 23.04 -3.82 9.48
CA PHE A 190 23.10 -5.21 9.89
C PHE A 190 24.27 -5.96 9.22
N LEU A 191 24.43 -5.83 7.89
CA LEU A 191 25.51 -6.48 7.14
C LEU A 191 26.89 -5.91 7.42
N GLU A 192 26.99 -4.62 7.77
CA GLU A 192 28.25 -4.02 8.23
C GLU A 192 28.67 -4.58 9.60
N ARG A 193 27.71 -4.73 10.52
CA ARG A 193 27.97 -5.26 11.86
C ARG A 193 28.24 -6.77 11.85
N TYR A 194 27.43 -7.52 11.14
CA TYR A 194 27.45 -9.00 11.06
C TYR A 194 27.82 -9.44 9.65
N ASN A 195 29.05 -9.17 9.21
CA ASN A 195 29.49 -9.58 7.89
C ASN A 195 29.84 -11.08 7.86
N PRO A 196 29.11 -11.90 7.05
CA PRO A 196 29.32 -13.34 7.01
C PRO A 196 30.69 -13.78 6.48
N LYS A 197 31.40 -12.88 5.75
CA LYS A 197 32.77 -13.12 5.29
C LYS A 197 33.80 -12.93 6.41
N ARG A 198 33.48 -12.17 7.47
CA ARG A 198 34.37 -11.96 8.63
C ARG A 198 34.09 -12.95 9.76
N ASP A 199 32.81 -13.16 10.08
CA ASP A 199 32.38 -14.08 11.13
C ASP A 199 31.02 -14.67 10.77
N ARG A 200 31.05 -15.89 10.22
CA ARG A 200 29.85 -16.58 9.78
C ARG A 200 28.96 -17.02 10.95
N ALA A 201 29.57 -17.43 12.05
CA ALA A 201 28.80 -17.92 13.21
C ALA A 201 28.03 -16.77 13.88
N ALA A 202 28.65 -15.61 14.08
CA ALA A 202 28.00 -14.42 14.59
C ALA A 202 26.88 -13.92 13.65
N PHE A 203 27.11 -14.00 12.32
CA PHE A 203 26.07 -13.68 11.34
C PHE A 203 24.86 -14.62 11.44
N GLU A 204 25.08 -15.92 11.48
CA GLU A 204 24.00 -16.91 11.52
C GLU A 204 23.15 -16.77 12.79
N ALA A 205 23.78 -16.55 13.96
CA ALA A 205 23.10 -16.28 15.21
C ALA A 205 22.23 -15.01 15.14
N ALA A 206 22.81 -13.89 14.71
CA ALA A 206 22.10 -12.62 14.59
C ALA A 206 21.00 -12.67 13.50
N TRP A 207 21.23 -13.42 12.43
CA TRP A 207 20.22 -13.63 11.37
C TRP A 207 19.02 -14.44 11.88
N GLY A 208 19.27 -15.47 12.69
CA GLY A 208 18.21 -16.26 13.35
C GLY A 208 17.32 -15.40 14.23
N GLU A 209 17.92 -14.56 15.09
CA GLU A 209 17.18 -13.63 15.94
C GLU A 209 16.37 -12.61 15.13
N ARG A 210 16.97 -12.07 14.05
CA ARG A 210 16.32 -11.14 13.16
C ARG A 210 15.10 -11.75 12.47
N LYS A 211 15.23 -12.99 11.97
CA LYS A 211 14.13 -13.73 11.32
C LYS A 211 12.92 -13.88 12.23
N ALA A 212 13.14 -14.14 13.52
CA ALA A 212 12.08 -14.27 14.52
C ALA A 212 11.30 -12.94 14.73
N ARG A 213 11.93 -11.79 14.45
CA ARG A 213 11.34 -10.44 14.63
C ARG A 213 10.70 -9.86 13.36
N THR A 214 11.02 -10.40 12.18
CA THR A 214 10.68 -9.77 10.87
C THR A 214 9.16 -9.71 10.59
N GLY A 215 8.32 -10.44 11.32
CA GLY A 215 6.86 -10.34 11.19
C GLY A 215 6.26 -9.03 11.73
N ALA A 216 6.92 -8.35 12.66
CA ALA A 216 6.34 -7.22 13.38
C ALA A 216 6.21 -5.93 12.52
N SER A 217 7.15 -5.65 11.63
CA SER A 217 7.15 -4.38 10.89
C SER A 217 6.03 -4.24 9.84
N LEU A 218 5.54 -5.35 9.28
CA LEU A 218 4.40 -5.32 8.35
C LEU A 218 3.07 -5.05 9.07
N HIS A 219 2.98 -5.36 10.35
CA HIS A 219 1.81 -5.08 11.16
C HIS A 219 1.61 -3.58 11.45
N GLU A 220 2.63 -2.75 11.23
CA GLU A 220 2.55 -1.30 11.39
C GLU A 220 2.11 -0.59 10.10
N TYR A 221 2.09 -1.28 8.95
CA TYR A 221 1.63 -0.71 7.70
C TYR A 221 0.11 -0.71 7.65
N GLU A 222 -0.47 0.43 7.97
CA GLU A 222 -1.91 0.68 7.98
C GLU A 222 -2.18 2.08 7.47
N PRO A 223 -2.31 2.28 6.14
CA PRO A 223 -2.69 3.55 5.56
C PRO A 223 -4.00 4.07 6.15
N ASN A 224 -4.01 5.32 6.60
CA ASN A 224 -5.19 5.93 7.16
C ASN A 224 -5.28 7.43 6.81
N TYR A 225 -6.50 7.96 6.87
CA TYR A 225 -6.88 9.31 6.44
C TYR A 225 -7.56 10.10 7.56
N GLU A 226 -7.10 9.97 8.80
CA GLU A 226 -7.68 10.67 9.96
C GLU A 226 -7.70 12.19 9.80
N GLY A 227 -6.72 12.76 9.08
CA GLY A 227 -6.60 14.20 8.80
C GLY A 227 -7.31 14.67 7.53
N SER A 228 -8.03 13.80 6.83
CA SER A 228 -8.70 14.16 5.58
C SER A 228 -9.85 15.14 5.80
N ALA A 229 -9.96 16.17 4.93
CA ALA A 229 -11.04 17.14 4.95
C ALA A 229 -12.43 16.50 4.75
N VAL A 230 -12.48 15.31 4.14
CA VAL A 230 -13.72 14.57 3.85
C VAL A 230 -13.95 13.39 4.81
N VAL A 231 -13.29 13.40 5.94
CA VAL A 231 -13.43 12.44 7.04
C VAL A 231 -13.78 13.19 8.32
N ILE A 232 -14.64 12.62 9.16
CA ILE A 232 -14.93 13.12 10.51
C ILE A 232 -14.05 12.30 11.48
N GLY A 233 -12.74 12.53 11.37
CA GLY A 233 -11.72 11.89 12.18
C GLY A 233 -11.54 12.54 13.56
N PRO A 234 -10.60 12.03 14.36
CA PRO A 234 -10.27 12.61 15.65
C PRO A 234 -9.64 14.00 15.49
N PRO A 235 -9.82 14.89 16.48
CA PRO A 235 -9.15 16.19 16.48
C PRO A 235 -7.63 16.03 16.37
N GLY A 236 -7.02 16.76 15.41
CA GLY A 236 -5.57 16.68 15.15
C GLY A 236 -5.12 15.41 14.42
N GLY A 237 -6.05 14.63 13.85
CA GLY A 237 -5.73 13.51 12.99
C GLY A 237 -4.86 13.93 11.80
N VAL A 238 -4.01 13.04 11.32
CA VAL A 238 -3.14 13.24 10.16
C VAL A 238 -3.19 12.02 9.25
N ASN A 239 -2.98 12.24 7.96
CA ASN A 239 -2.92 11.16 6.97
C ASN A 239 -1.53 10.52 7.02
N ARG A 240 -1.45 9.20 7.14
CA ARG A 240 -0.17 8.48 7.33
C ARG A 240 -0.23 7.04 6.83
N ALA A 241 0.94 6.40 6.68
CA ALA A 241 1.06 4.99 6.30
C ALA A 241 1.12 4.04 7.51
N ARG A 242 1.38 4.58 8.71
CA ARG A 242 1.57 3.77 9.92
C ARG A 242 0.37 3.85 10.83
N GLY A 243 -0.01 2.72 11.37
CA GLY A 243 -1.10 2.60 12.32
C GLY A 243 -1.06 1.29 13.09
N VAL A 244 -2.15 0.96 13.73
CA VAL A 244 -2.31 -0.29 14.46
C VAL A 244 -3.59 -0.96 13.96
N HIS A 245 -3.43 -2.11 13.32
CA HIS A 245 -4.56 -2.91 12.88
C HIS A 245 -5.45 -3.30 14.05
N THR A 246 -6.74 -3.02 13.92
CA THR A 246 -7.75 -3.29 14.94
C THR A 246 -9.03 -3.73 14.23
N TYR A 247 -9.88 -4.46 14.92
CA TYR A 247 -11.23 -4.77 14.44
C TYR A 247 -12.25 -3.65 14.71
N ALA A 248 -11.86 -2.59 15.42
CA ALA A 248 -12.73 -1.43 15.63
C ALA A 248 -12.84 -0.58 14.35
N ALA A 249 -14.04 -0.17 14.01
CA ALA A 249 -14.28 0.79 12.94
C ALA A 249 -13.88 2.20 13.43
N LYS A 250 -12.90 2.81 12.77
CA LYS A 250 -12.42 4.14 13.10
C LYS A 250 -12.50 5.05 11.88
N ALA A 251 -12.97 6.27 12.07
CA ALA A 251 -13.00 7.25 10.99
C ALA A 251 -11.58 7.56 10.49
N GLY A 252 -11.38 7.48 9.18
CA GLY A 252 -10.10 7.60 8.51
C GLY A 252 -9.38 6.26 8.25
N HIS A 253 -9.86 5.15 8.81
CA HIS A 253 -9.26 3.83 8.64
C HIS A 253 -10.05 2.95 7.68
N HIS A 254 -9.37 1.99 7.09
CA HIS A 254 -10.03 0.96 6.28
C HIS A 254 -10.98 0.14 7.16
N LEU A 255 -12.16 -0.17 6.63
CA LEU A 255 -13.15 -0.98 7.34
C LEU A 255 -12.59 -2.39 7.61
N PRO A 256 -12.56 -2.87 8.85
CA PRO A 256 -12.13 -4.24 9.13
C PRO A 256 -13.12 -5.28 8.57
N PRO A 257 -12.63 -6.46 8.13
CA PRO A 257 -13.50 -7.53 7.64
C PRO A 257 -14.32 -8.13 8.79
N GLN A 258 -15.62 -8.36 8.52
CA GLN A 258 -16.53 -9.07 9.44
C GLN A 258 -17.56 -9.86 8.61
N LEU A 259 -18.00 -11.00 9.16
CA LEU A 259 -19.12 -11.74 8.59
C LEU A 259 -20.44 -11.15 9.08
N LEU A 260 -21.37 -10.95 8.15
CA LEU A 260 -22.74 -10.58 8.43
C LEU A 260 -23.59 -11.79 8.80
N SER A 261 -24.80 -11.57 9.32
CA SER A 261 -25.75 -12.65 9.64
C SER A 261 -26.17 -13.47 8.43
N SER A 262 -26.01 -12.91 7.22
CA SER A 262 -26.17 -13.60 5.95
C SER A 262 -25.08 -14.64 5.64
N GLY A 263 -24.00 -14.68 6.40
CA GLY A 263 -22.80 -15.47 6.12
C GLY A 263 -21.85 -14.85 5.09
N ARG A 264 -22.18 -13.70 4.50
CA ARG A 264 -21.33 -12.97 3.56
C ARG A 264 -20.39 -12.02 4.30
N ASN A 265 -19.23 -11.73 3.71
CA ASN A 265 -18.35 -10.71 4.24
C ASN A 265 -18.96 -9.31 4.04
N VAL A 266 -18.72 -8.39 4.99
CA VAL A 266 -19.23 -7.02 4.93
C VAL A 266 -18.88 -6.32 3.61
N PHE A 267 -17.71 -6.58 3.03
CA PHE A 267 -17.30 -5.99 1.76
C PHE A 267 -18.18 -6.38 0.58
N GLU A 268 -18.76 -7.56 0.60
CA GLU A 268 -19.69 -8.03 -0.43
C GLU A 268 -21.05 -7.32 -0.38
N GLU A 269 -21.36 -6.69 0.75
CA GLU A 269 -22.59 -5.94 0.97
C GLU A 269 -22.41 -4.42 0.81
N LEU A 270 -21.20 -3.90 0.64
CA LEU A 270 -21.00 -2.49 0.33
C LEU A 270 -21.63 -2.13 -1.03
N GLY A 271 -22.16 -0.92 -1.13
CA GLY A 271 -22.65 -0.35 -2.39
C GLY A 271 -21.52 0.27 -3.22
N PRO A 272 -21.81 0.67 -4.47
CA PRO A 272 -20.85 1.34 -5.33
C PRO A 272 -20.54 2.79 -4.88
N TRP A 273 -21.34 3.32 -3.98
CA TRP A 273 -21.22 4.65 -3.39
C TRP A 273 -21.13 4.56 -1.87
N TYR A 274 -21.53 5.60 -1.15
CA TYR A 274 -21.53 5.54 0.31
C TYR A 274 -22.42 4.40 0.81
N THR A 275 -21.99 3.73 1.87
CA THR A 275 -22.78 2.72 2.58
C THR A 275 -22.86 3.09 4.06
N LEU A 276 -24.07 3.16 4.60
CA LEU A 276 -24.32 3.20 6.04
C LEU A 276 -24.52 1.77 6.54
N LEU A 277 -23.54 1.27 7.29
CA LEU A 277 -23.69 0.04 8.06
C LEU A 277 -24.43 0.39 9.36
N ALA A 278 -25.53 -0.32 9.65
CA ALA A 278 -26.40 -0.07 10.79
C ALA A 278 -26.64 -1.40 11.54
N PHE A 279 -25.89 -1.61 12.60
CA PHE A 279 -25.88 -2.86 13.36
C PHE A 279 -26.61 -2.72 14.69
N GLY A 280 -27.78 -3.36 14.81
CA GLY A 280 -28.65 -3.23 15.97
C GLY A 280 -29.13 -1.79 16.21
N ALA A 281 -29.14 -0.96 15.18
CA ALA A 281 -29.66 0.41 15.23
C ALA A 281 -31.12 0.43 14.75
N ASP A 282 -31.92 1.29 15.36
CA ASP A 282 -33.34 1.49 14.98
C ASP A 282 -33.52 2.54 13.87
N ASP A 283 -34.73 2.68 13.37
CA ASP A 283 -35.04 3.66 12.34
C ASP A 283 -34.84 5.11 12.78
N ALA A 284 -34.98 5.40 14.08
CA ALA A 284 -34.75 6.74 14.60
C ALA A 284 -33.29 7.17 14.48
N ALA A 285 -32.35 6.22 14.59
CA ALA A 285 -30.93 6.47 14.40
C ALA A 285 -30.54 6.56 12.91
N ILE A 286 -31.20 5.84 12.01
CA ILE A 286 -30.84 5.72 10.60
C ILE A 286 -31.45 6.83 9.75
N ARG A 287 -32.75 7.10 9.94
CA ARG A 287 -33.54 8.01 9.09
C ARG A 287 -32.95 9.41 8.93
N PRO A 288 -32.43 10.07 9.97
CA PRO A 288 -31.83 11.40 9.81
C PRO A 288 -30.65 11.44 8.82
N ILE A 289 -29.82 10.39 8.80
CA ILE A 289 -28.69 10.28 7.86
C ILE A 289 -29.21 10.00 6.44
N GLU A 290 -30.19 9.11 6.28
CA GLU A 290 -30.81 8.78 5.00
C GLU A 290 -31.48 10.01 4.37
N GLU A 291 -32.26 10.76 5.14
CA GLU A 291 -32.91 12.00 4.69
C GLU A 291 -31.90 13.08 4.31
N ALA A 292 -30.84 13.24 5.09
CA ALA A 292 -29.75 14.17 4.78
C ALA A 292 -29.05 13.79 3.46
N ALA A 293 -28.74 12.52 3.25
CA ALA A 293 -28.11 12.03 2.03
C ALA A 293 -29.04 12.26 0.81
N LYS A 294 -30.34 11.96 0.95
CA LYS A 294 -31.36 12.19 -0.09
C LYS A 294 -31.48 13.68 -0.42
N ALA A 295 -31.56 14.56 0.58
CA ALA A 295 -31.64 16.01 0.39
C ALA A 295 -30.39 16.57 -0.30
N ALA A 296 -29.22 16.04 0.04
CA ALA A 296 -27.93 16.40 -0.58
C ALA A 296 -27.71 15.69 -1.93
N ARG A 297 -28.59 14.80 -2.37
CA ARG A 297 -28.42 13.95 -3.56
C ARG A 297 -27.14 13.10 -3.54
N VAL A 298 -26.68 12.72 -2.35
CA VAL A 298 -25.53 11.82 -2.18
C VAL A 298 -26.07 10.40 -2.17
N PRO A 299 -25.64 9.53 -3.10
CA PRO A 299 -26.12 8.15 -3.13
C PRO A 299 -25.66 7.39 -1.88
N LEU A 300 -26.62 6.77 -1.18
CA LEU A 300 -26.40 6.03 0.06
C LEU A 300 -27.11 4.68 0.02
N LYS A 301 -26.37 3.60 0.26
CA LYS A 301 -26.91 2.27 0.55
C LYS A 301 -26.98 2.09 2.07
N ILE A 302 -28.03 1.46 2.57
CA ILE A 302 -28.14 1.10 3.99
C ILE A 302 -28.04 -0.43 4.09
N VAL A 303 -27.12 -0.91 4.94
CA VAL A 303 -26.97 -2.31 5.27
C VAL A 303 -27.31 -2.48 6.75
N ARG A 304 -28.33 -3.28 7.03
CA ARG A 304 -28.79 -3.55 8.39
C ARG A 304 -28.38 -4.94 8.83
N ASP A 305 -27.91 -5.06 10.06
CA ASP A 305 -27.63 -6.35 10.69
C ASP A 305 -27.73 -6.25 12.22
N THR A 306 -27.54 -7.36 12.90
CA THR A 306 -27.49 -7.40 14.37
C THR A 306 -26.14 -6.92 14.88
N TYR A 307 -26.12 -6.29 16.04
CA TYR A 307 -24.90 -5.94 16.77
C TYR A 307 -24.48 -7.08 17.68
N ALA A 308 -24.13 -8.23 17.08
CA ALA A 308 -23.84 -9.49 17.73
C ALA A 308 -22.90 -10.36 16.86
N ALA A 309 -22.44 -11.49 17.39
CA ALA A 309 -21.64 -12.50 16.68
C ALA A 309 -20.36 -11.94 16.01
N GLY A 310 -19.61 -11.13 16.78
CA GLY A 310 -18.33 -10.55 16.36
C GLY A 310 -18.43 -9.12 15.83
N ARG A 311 -19.62 -8.65 15.42
CA ARG A 311 -19.82 -7.28 14.89
C ARG A 311 -19.68 -6.20 15.96
N GLU A 312 -19.79 -6.56 17.24
CA GLU A 312 -19.50 -5.69 18.39
C GLU A 312 -18.04 -5.22 18.40
N ALA A 313 -17.14 -5.97 17.76
CA ALA A 313 -15.75 -5.60 17.61
C ALA A 313 -15.53 -4.28 16.86
N TYR A 314 -16.50 -3.85 16.04
CA TYR A 314 -16.48 -2.54 15.39
C TYR A 314 -16.52 -1.37 16.41
N GLY A 315 -17.07 -1.57 17.60
CA GLY A 315 -17.14 -0.54 18.64
C GLY A 315 -18.12 0.60 18.32
N ALA A 316 -18.93 0.46 17.26
CA ALA A 316 -19.95 1.43 16.85
C ALA A 316 -21.13 0.71 16.18
N ARG A 317 -22.35 1.26 16.34
CA ARG A 317 -23.56 0.72 15.74
C ARG A 317 -23.83 1.27 14.32
N LEU A 318 -23.35 2.48 14.04
CA LEU A 318 -23.50 3.17 12.78
C LEU A 318 -22.09 3.50 12.22
N MET A 319 -21.84 3.13 10.99
CA MET A 319 -20.58 3.43 10.30
C MET A 319 -20.90 3.88 8.87
N LEU A 320 -20.44 5.08 8.51
CA LEU A 320 -20.52 5.58 7.14
C LEU A 320 -19.22 5.24 6.42
N VAL A 321 -19.33 4.45 5.35
CA VAL A 321 -18.22 3.87 4.62
C VAL A 321 -18.18 4.41 3.19
N ARG A 322 -16.99 4.79 2.73
CA ARG A 322 -16.71 5.27 1.35
C ARG A 322 -16.66 4.11 0.35
N PRO A 323 -16.77 4.42 -0.97
CA PRO A 323 -16.62 3.42 -2.03
C PRO A 323 -15.28 2.66 -2.01
N ASP A 324 -14.20 3.30 -1.55
CA ASP A 324 -12.86 2.72 -1.38
C ASP A 324 -12.67 2.04 -0.01
N GLN A 325 -13.78 1.73 0.68
CA GLN A 325 -13.86 0.94 1.91
C GLN A 325 -13.26 1.62 3.17
N TYR A 326 -12.99 2.92 3.13
CA TYR A 326 -12.60 3.68 4.31
C TYR A 326 -13.81 4.20 5.08
N VAL A 327 -13.77 4.09 6.41
CA VAL A 327 -14.79 4.64 7.30
C VAL A 327 -14.60 6.16 7.38
N VAL A 328 -15.66 6.94 7.20
CA VAL A 328 -15.59 8.40 7.29
C VAL A 328 -16.26 8.97 8.53
N TRP A 329 -17.13 8.19 9.16
CA TRP A 329 -17.82 8.56 10.39
C TRP A 329 -18.31 7.31 11.12
N THR A 330 -18.34 7.37 12.45
CA THR A 330 -18.92 6.33 13.32
C THR A 330 -19.76 6.97 14.42
N GLY A 331 -20.77 6.23 14.91
CA GLY A 331 -21.60 6.64 16.04
C GLY A 331 -22.53 5.51 16.50
N ASP A 332 -23.15 5.68 17.68
CA ASP A 332 -24.12 4.72 18.22
C ASP A 332 -25.58 5.19 18.07
N ALA A 333 -25.76 6.46 17.70
CA ALA A 333 -27.05 7.09 17.48
C ALA A 333 -26.97 8.09 16.31
N ALA A 334 -28.11 8.64 15.91
CA ALA A 334 -28.16 9.70 14.92
C ALA A 334 -27.26 10.88 15.34
N PRO A 335 -26.42 11.40 14.43
CA PRO A 335 -25.60 12.57 14.75
C PRO A 335 -26.49 13.81 14.93
N ALA A 336 -26.02 14.78 15.74
CA ALA A 336 -26.75 16.04 15.93
C ALA A 336 -26.95 16.83 14.63
N GLU A 337 -25.96 16.76 13.73
CA GLU A 337 -25.94 17.51 12.47
C GLU A 337 -25.75 16.56 11.26
N PRO A 338 -26.76 15.71 10.90
CA PRO A 338 -26.62 14.72 9.83
C PRO A 338 -26.26 15.34 8.48
N ARG A 339 -26.82 16.54 8.20
CA ARG A 339 -26.56 17.28 6.96
C ARG A 339 -25.10 17.71 6.86
N GLN A 340 -24.52 18.22 7.93
CA GLN A 340 -23.11 18.62 7.95
C GLN A 340 -22.19 17.44 7.66
N ILE A 341 -22.47 16.26 8.22
CA ILE A 341 -21.70 15.04 7.96
C ILE A 341 -21.75 14.72 6.47
N ILE A 342 -22.96 14.66 5.88
CA ILE A 342 -23.13 14.32 4.46
C ILE A 342 -22.47 15.34 3.54
N GLU A 343 -22.63 16.64 3.80
CA GLU A 343 -21.99 17.69 2.98
C GLU A 343 -20.45 17.64 3.11
N LYS A 344 -19.92 17.38 4.30
CA LYS A 344 -18.48 17.24 4.53
C LYS A 344 -17.91 16.04 3.80
N VAL A 345 -18.49 14.84 3.95
CA VAL A 345 -17.96 13.64 3.29
C VAL A 345 -18.13 13.70 1.77
N ALA A 346 -19.13 14.43 1.28
CA ALA A 346 -19.28 14.74 -0.15
C ALA A 346 -18.29 15.83 -0.66
N GLY A 347 -17.49 16.42 0.22
CA GLY A 347 -16.50 17.44 -0.13
C GLY A 347 -17.10 18.78 -0.53
N ARG A 348 -18.22 19.19 0.08
CA ARG A 348 -18.95 20.43 -0.22
C ARG A 348 -18.79 21.51 0.86
N LEU A 349 -18.18 21.15 2.00
CA LEU A 349 -17.82 22.06 3.07
C LEU A 349 -16.33 22.39 3.04
#